data_cc57bcc06566fafa9c8c35ba20c8f672
#
_entry.id   cc57bcc06566fafa9c8c35ba20c8f672
#
_cell.length_a   1.000
_cell.length_b   1.000
_cell.length_c   1.000
_cell.angle_alpha   90.00
_cell.angle_beta   90.00
_cell.angle_gamma   90.00
#
_symmetry.space_group_name_H-M   'P 1'
#
loop_
_entity.id
_entity.type
_entity.pdbx_description
1 polymer ?
#
loop_
_entity_poly.entity_id
_entity_poly.type
_entity_poly.pdbx_seq_one_letter_code
_entity_poly.pdbx_strand_id
1 'polypeptide(L)'
;MSLIDAGRALLSLPQALLYPPPQTTSAPLVTVRNGTYSGVYNSQYDQDYFLGVPFAQPPVRFSIAQGLNTTWDGIRTAHEYPVHCYGYGWDQDGFEQSEDCLYLNIVRPAGLHNHGLPVAAWIHGGGLWMGGAADPRYNLSFIVEQSVALGKPVIGVSLNYRLSAFGFLMGKEAIKEGVANLGFRDQRLALSWINENIAAFGGDPNKVTIFGESSGAESVAAQVFAFNGRDDGLFRGAIGESGFGAPLGRYPGGFNATERPQGTYDSFVRSVPSCKKLAGSDSTLDCLRRVPSEEIDLALRSSGGQSWAPVLDGDFFADYTTNQLASGRFLKIPILIGANTDEGTSFGFRRVDDDDDLRAGIKVMMIPYGVEKTTGKIRDGLVDELLERYPNNQSIGIPSLETWPHVIQPGDGYAEEFGLQYRRDNAIFGDYVMQYQRRRANKAWAKHGVPSYVYRFNIRPNGQPPEAGVGHFQEVAFVFHNTNGDGYEPNPFGGNGTYPADAKAMSKTISTAWINFINDLDPNGDSGPELFNGNKWPTYELSGGPNGKGVVFNINGTHIEVDDWRAGGMEWMAEHALTVFGN
;
A
#
# COMPACT_ATOMS: atom_id res chain seq x y z
N MET A 1 4.03 20.48 65.70
CA MET A 1 5.35 19.93 65.42
C MET A 1 5.10 18.69 64.53
N SER A 2 5.46 18.64 63.29
CA SER A 2 6.55 19.14 62.50
C SER A 2 6.03 19.46 61.08
N LEU A 3 6.36 20.59 60.56
CA LEU A 3 6.41 20.95 59.13
C LEU A 3 7.47 20.05 58.49
N ILE A 4 7.15 19.46 57.32
CA ILE A 4 7.98 19.07 56.17
C ILE A 4 7.22 17.97 55.44
N ASP A 5 6.51 18.37 54.39
CA ASP A 5 6.31 17.69 53.10
C ASP A 5 5.31 18.46 52.23
N ALA A 6 5.75 19.65 51.85
CA ALA A 6 5.14 20.38 50.73
C ALA A 6 6.22 20.52 49.64
N GLY A 7 6.36 19.52 48.82
CA GLY A 7 7.35 19.60 47.76
C GLY A 7 7.28 18.40 46.78
N ARG A 8 6.72 18.66 45.62
CA ARG A 8 6.70 17.91 44.37
C ARG A 8 5.36 17.32 43.96
N ALA A 9 4.46 18.19 43.61
CA ALA A 9 3.50 17.91 42.53
C ALA A 9 3.71 19.00 41.47
N LEU A 10 4.81 18.91 40.75
CA LEU A 10 4.90 19.48 39.40
C LEU A 10 4.07 18.55 38.51
N LEU A 11 2.77 18.84 38.43
CA LEU A 11 1.89 18.35 37.39
C LEU A 11 2.51 18.76 36.04
N SER A 12 3.00 17.80 35.28
CA SER A 12 3.29 17.97 33.87
C SER A 12 1.98 18.42 33.20
N LEU A 13 1.88 19.69 32.88
CA LEU A 13 0.82 20.19 32.01
C LEU A 13 0.95 19.48 30.67
N PRO A 14 -0.15 18.96 30.10
CA PRO A 14 -0.09 18.31 28.80
C PRO A 14 0.45 19.30 27.76
N GLN A 15 1.33 18.86 26.89
CA GLN A 15 1.95 19.64 25.79
C GLN A 15 0.93 20.36 24.89
N ALA A 16 -0.34 19.94 24.91
CA ALA A 16 -1.46 20.59 24.21
C ALA A 16 -1.62 22.10 24.50
N LEU A 17 -1.03 22.61 25.60
CA LEU A 17 -1.05 24.04 25.94
C LEU A 17 0.05 24.88 25.26
N LEU A 18 0.93 24.27 24.49
CA LEU A 18 2.00 24.96 23.76
C LEU A 18 1.56 25.59 22.43
N TYR A 19 0.37 25.24 21.93
CA TYR A 19 -0.15 25.76 20.67
C TYR A 19 -1.23 26.83 20.95
N PRO A 20 -1.10 28.03 20.39
CA PRO A 20 -2.14 29.06 20.56
C PRO A 20 -3.45 28.58 19.89
N PRO A 21 -4.62 28.94 20.45
CA PRO A 21 -5.89 28.62 19.82
C PRO A 21 -5.99 29.27 18.43
N PRO A 22 -6.67 28.62 17.44
CA PRO A 22 -6.76 29.12 16.09
C PRO A 22 -7.47 30.48 16.04
N GLN A 23 -6.87 31.42 15.32
CA GLN A 23 -7.33 32.81 15.25
C GLN A 23 -8.01 33.20 13.96
N THR A 24 -8.57 32.32 13.14
CA THR A 24 -9.23 32.80 11.91
C THR A 24 -10.47 32.01 11.51
N THR A 25 -11.56 32.74 11.29
CA THR A 25 -12.75 32.33 10.51
C THR A 25 -12.56 32.55 8.99
N SER A 26 -11.37 32.98 8.56
CA SER A 26 -11.03 33.20 7.14
C SER A 26 -10.45 31.92 6.52
N ALA A 27 -10.76 31.68 5.25
CA ALA A 27 -10.20 30.57 4.49
C ALA A 27 -8.65 30.59 4.52
N PRO A 28 -7.98 29.46 4.80
CA PRO A 28 -6.52 29.43 4.85
C PRO A 28 -5.95 29.67 3.42
N LEU A 29 -4.91 30.50 3.34
CA LEU A 29 -4.23 30.81 2.09
C LEU A 29 -2.80 30.30 2.14
N VAL A 30 -2.36 29.71 1.01
CA VAL A 30 -0.98 29.26 0.83
C VAL A 30 -0.47 29.67 -0.54
N THR A 31 0.69 30.30 -0.58
CA THR A 31 1.36 30.68 -1.83
C THR A 31 2.50 29.71 -2.10
N VAL A 32 2.41 28.97 -3.20
CA VAL A 32 3.44 28.09 -3.74
C VAL A 32 4.14 28.77 -4.93
N ARG A 33 5.15 28.12 -5.48
CA ARG A 33 5.91 28.64 -6.62
C ARG A 33 5.04 29.11 -7.79
N ASN A 34 3.91 28.45 -8.04
CA ASN A 34 3.05 28.69 -9.19
C ASN A 34 1.97 29.75 -8.95
N GLY A 35 1.57 29.99 -7.70
CA GLY A 35 0.50 30.94 -7.34
C GLY A 35 -0.10 30.63 -5.97
N THR A 36 -1.25 31.23 -5.67
CA THR A 36 -1.89 31.11 -4.35
C THR A 36 -3.11 30.21 -4.40
N TYR A 37 -3.24 29.34 -3.41
CA TYR A 37 -4.41 28.51 -3.16
C TYR A 37 -5.17 29.00 -1.92
N SER A 38 -6.52 28.91 -2.01
CA SER A 38 -7.43 29.02 -0.87
C SER A 38 -7.88 27.62 -0.48
N GLY A 39 -7.65 27.22 0.76
CA GLY A 39 -8.16 25.99 1.35
C GLY A 39 -9.46 26.18 2.13
N VAL A 40 -9.86 25.16 2.87
CA VAL A 40 -11.04 25.14 3.75
C VAL A 40 -10.60 24.87 5.19
N TYR A 41 -11.06 25.70 6.12
CA TYR A 41 -10.92 25.39 7.54
C TYR A 41 -12.03 24.44 8.00
N ASN A 42 -11.64 23.28 8.52
CA ASN A 42 -12.56 22.33 9.12
C ASN A 42 -12.56 22.49 10.65
N SER A 43 -13.66 23.05 11.18
CA SER A 43 -13.80 23.30 12.60
C SER A 43 -14.01 22.06 13.45
N GLN A 44 -14.41 20.93 12.86
CA GLN A 44 -14.61 19.67 13.57
C GLN A 44 -13.29 19.09 14.08
N TYR A 45 -12.23 19.20 13.26
CA TYR A 45 -10.91 18.64 13.55
C TYR A 45 -9.85 19.69 13.84
N ASP A 46 -10.22 20.99 13.77
CA ASP A 46 -9.27 22.11 13.85
C ASP A 46 -8.13 21.99 12.85
N GLN A 47 -8.49 21.83 11.58
CA GLN A 47 -7.57 21.53 10.48
C GLN A 47 -7.84 22.40 9.26
N ASP A 48 -6.76 22.73 8.52
CA ASP A 48 -6.83 23.35 7.22
C ASP A 48 -6.71 22.28 6.12
N TYR A 49 -7.64 22.28 5.18
CA TYR A 49 -7.69 21.39 4.03
C TYR A 49 -7.35 22.15 2.76
N PHE A 50 -6.50 21.57 1.93
CA PHE A 50 -6.24 21.99 0.56
C PHE A 50 -6.47 20.76 -0.32
N LEU A 51 -7.66 20.67 -0.92
CA LEU A 51 -8.13 19.51 -1.66
C LEU A 51 -8.09 19.78 -3.17
N GLY A 52 -7.67 18.77 -3.94
CA GLY A 52 -7.60 18.89 -5.40
C GLY A 52 -6.50 19.84 -5.89
N VAL A 53 -5.33 19.82 -5.24
CA VAL A 53 -4.17 20.62 -5.69
C VAL A 53 -3.46 19.87 -6.81
N PRO A 54 -3.36 20.40 -8.04
CA PRO A 54 -2.67 19.73 -9.13
C PRO A 54 -1.15 19.70 -8.89
N PHE A 55 -0.51 18.57 -9.08
CA PHE A 55 0.94 18.44 -9.05
C PHE A 55 1.56 18.31 -10.44
N ALA A 56 0.73 18.15 -11.46
CA ALA A 56 1.10 18.00 -12.86
C ALA A 56 0.23 18.87 -13.76
N GLN A 57 0.69 19.09 -14.98
CA GLN A 57 -0.16 19.55 -16.06
C GLN A 57 -1.19 18.44 -16.40
N PRO A 58 -2.36 18.76 -16.99
CA PRO A 58 -3.25 17.74 -17.51
C PRO A 58 -2.47 16.72 -18.34
N PRO A 59 -2.50 15.43 -17.99
CA PRO A 59 -1.60 14.46 -18.59
C PRO A 59 -1.98 14.17 -20.05
N VAL A 60 -0.98 14.09 -20.90
CA VAL A 60 -1.15 13.50 -22.23
C VAL A 60 -1.18 12.00 -22.08
N ARG A 61 -2.23 11.36 -22.63
CA ARG A 61 -2.43 9.91 -22.53
C ARG A 61 -1.19 9.14 -23.01
N PHE A 62 -0.83 8.10 -22.26
CA PHE A 62 0.35 7.24 -22.52
C PHE A 62 1.65 8.03 -22.72
N SER A 63 1.82 9.10 -21.97
CA SER A 63 3.03 9.90 -21.94
C SER A 63 3.45 10.21 -20.50
N ILE A 64 4.73 10.49 -20.29
CA ILE A 64 5.24 10.89 -18.96
C ILE A 64 4.60 12.24 -18.60
N ALA A 65 3.98 12.30 -17.41
CA ALA A 65 3.37 13.51 -16.90
C ALA A 65 4.43 14.60 -16.67
N GLN A 66 4.05 15.84 -16.92
CA GLN A 66 4.92 17.00 -16.77
C GLN A 66 4.50 17.82 -15.55
N GLY A 67 5.47 18.28 -14.77
CA GLY A 67 5.22 19.19 -13.66
C GLY A 67 4.61 20.51 -14.12
N LEU A 68 4.00 21.22 -13.17
CA LEU A 68 3.42 22.54 -13.43
C LEU A 68 4.51 23.53 -13.83
N ASN A 69 4.41 24.11 -15.00
CA ASN A 69 5.37 25.06 -15.55
C ASN A 69 4.79 26.49 -15.74
N THR A 70 3.52 26.67 -15.38
CA THR A 70 2.81 27.96 -15.50
C THR A 70 2.55 28.54 -14.13
N THR A 71 2.57 29.87 -14.05
CA THR A 71 2.13 30.65 -12.90
C THR A 71 0.76 31.27 -13.18
N TRP A 72 0.06 31.67 -12.13
CA TRP A 72 -1.20 32.40 -12.23
C TRP A 72 -1.26 33.55 -11.24
N ASP A 73 -2.00 34.56 -11.61
CA ASP A 73 -2.35 35.66 -10.73
C ASP A 73 -3.68 35.35 -10.00
N GLY A 74 -3.84 35.92 -8.79
CA GLY A 74 -5.03 35.72 -7.97
C GLY A 74 -5.01 34.40 -7.19
N ILE A 75 -6.18 33.99 -6.73
CA ILE A 75 -6.37 32.86 -5.84
C ILE A 75 -7.14 31.75 -6.54
N ARG A 76 -6.61 30.53 -6.53
CA ARG A 76 -7.32 29.31 -6.96
C ARG A 76 -7.91 28.59 -5.75
N THR A 77 -9.09 28.04 -5.88
CA THR A 77 -9.73 27.24 -4.83
C THR A 77 -9.14 25.82 -4.81
N ALA A 78 -8.92 25.32 -3.59
CA ALA A 78 -8.53 23.94 -3.29
C ALA A 78 -9.48 23.42 -2.20
N HIS A 79 -10.77 23.34 -2.51
CA HIS A 79 -11.87 23.14 -1.56
C HIS A 79 -12.52 21.77 -1.66
N GLU A 80 -12.31 21.04 -2.74
CA GLU A 80 -13.01 19.79 -3.05
C GLU A 80 -12.00 18.69 -3.42
N TYR A 81 -12.30 17.46 -3.02
CA TYR A 81 -11.53 16.30 -3.46
C TYR A 81 -11.55 16.20 -4.99
N PRO A 82 -10.43 15.82 -5.62
CA PRO A 82 -10.38 15.67 -7.06
C PRO A 82 -11.13 14.42 -7.52
N VAL A 83 -11.48 14.40 -8.80
CA VAL A 83 -11.97 13.19 -9.48
C VAL A 83 -10.91 12.08 -9.41
N HIS A 84 -11.36 10.82 -9.43
CA HIS A 84 -10.45 9.68 -9.53
C HIS A 84 -9.84 9.58 -10.94
N CYS A 85 -8.67 8.97 -11.04
CA CYS A 85 -8.18 8.50 -12.33
C CYS A 85 -9.07 7.36 -12.86
N TYR A 86 -9.15 7.21 -14.18
CA TYR A 86 -9.86 6.06 -14.75
C TYR A 86 -9.37 4.75 -14.14
N GLY A 87 -10.30 3.98 -13.58
CA GLY A 87 -10.05 2.71 -12.92
C GLY A 87 -11.20 1.71 -13.11
N TYR A 88 -10.97 0.44 -12.74
CA TYR A 88 -11.87 -0.67 -13.06
C TYR A 88 -12.04 -1.61 -11.87
N GLY A 89 -12.95 -1.31 -10.99
CA GLY A 89 -13.28 -2.09 -9.80
C GLY A 89 -14.24 -1.37 -8.88
N TRP A 90 -14.59 -1.99 -7.79
CA TRP A 90 -15.60 -1.48 -6.84
C TRP A 90 -15.18 -0.20 -6.12
N ASP A 91 -13.87 0.08 -5.97
CA ASP A 91 -13.39 1.32 -5.37
C ASP A 91 -13.57 2.55 -6.29
N GLN A 92 -14.12 2.35 -7.49
CA GLN A 92 -14.52 3.42 -8.40
C GLN A 92 -16.01 3.77 -8.29
N ASP A 93 -16.80 2.94 -7.60
CA ASP A 93 -18.22 3.13 -7.51
C ASP A 93 -18.56 4.41 -6.73
N GLY A 94 -19.36 5.28 -7.36
CA GLY A 94 -19.76 6.57 -6.78
C GLY A 94 -18.77 7.72 -6.99
N PHE A 95 -17.61 7.50 -7.62
CA PHE A 95 -16.63 8.54 -7.92
C PHE A 95 -16.64 8.91 -9.41
N GLU A 96 -16.58 10.22 -9.68
CA GLU A 96 -16.33 10.73 -11.02
C GLU A 96 -14.88 10.44 -11.43
N GLN A 97 -14.65 10.12 -12.71
CA GLN A 97 -13.36 9.71 -13.23
C GLN A 97 -12.92 10.54 -14.43
N SER A 98 -11.63 10.82 -14.53
CA SER A 98 -11.06 11.60 -15.64
C SER A 98 -9.63 11.14 -15.95
N GLU A 99 -9.13 11.47 -17.14
CA GLU A 99 -7.68 11.45 -17.42
C GLU A 99 -6.96 12.63 -16.76
N ASP A 100 -7.63 13.78 -16.59
CA ASP A 100 -7.12 14.90 -15.80
C ASP A 100 -7.40 14.64 -14.32
N CYS A 101 -6.54 13.85 -13.70
CA CYS A 101 -6.72 13.30 -12.36
C CYS A 101 -5.47 13.44 -11.46
N LEU A 102 -4.38 14.04 -11.94
CA LEU A 102 -3.11 14.11 -11.24
C LEU A 102 -3.10 15.25 -10.21
N TYR A 103 -3.81 14.99 -9.11
CA TYR A 103 -4.02 15.91 -8.00
C TYR A 103 -3.62 15.25 -6.67
N LEU A 104 -3.32 16.08 -5.68
CA LEU A 104 -3.10 15.68 -4.30
C LEU A 104 -3.97 16.50 -3.35
N ASN A 105 -4.14 15.98 -2.14
CA ASN A 105 -4.84 16.63 -1.03
C ASN A 105 -3.87 16.82 0.12
N ILE A 106 -3.97 17.94 0.83
CA ILE A 106 -3.14 18.26 1.98
C ILE A 106 -4.07 18.60 3.15
N VAL A 107 -3.88 17.90 4.25
CA VAL A 107 -4.56 18.14 5.52
C VAL A 107 -3.51 18.46 6.58
N ARG A 108 -3.64 19.62 7.24
CA ARG A 108 -2.70 20.05 8.27
C ARG A 108 -3.42 20.56 9.52
N PRO A 109 -2.81 20.48 10.70
CA PRO A 109 -3.34 21.16 11.88
C PRO A 109 -3.43 22.68 11.64
N ALA A 110 -4.54 23.29 12.01
CA ALA A 110 -4.69 24.75 11.89
C ALA A 110 -3.70 25.47 12.82
N GLY A 111 -3.23 26.64 12.39
CA GLY A 111 -2.31 27.47 13.17
C GLY A 111 -0.85 27.02 13.19
N LEU A 112 -0.50 25.82 12.72
CA LEU A 112 0.88 25.28 12.75
C LEU A 112 1.66 25.46 11.44
N HIS A 113 1.36 26.46 10.64
CA HIS A 113 1.87 26.63 9.27
C HIS A 113 3.35 27.05 9.13
N ASN A 114 4.09 27.27 10.24
CA ASN A 114 5.50 27.69 10.21
C ASN A 114 6.43 26.75 11.02
N HIS A 115 6.01 25.51 11.27
CA HIS A 115 6.71 24.65 12.24
C HIS A 115 7.63 23.58 11.62
N GLY A 116 7.64 23.41 10.29
CA GLY A 116 8.45 22.37 9.65
C GLY A 116 8.01 20.96 10.08
N LEU A 117 6.69 20.70 10.01
CA LEU A 117 6.10 19.46 10.47
C LEU A 117 6.51 18.27 9.59
N PRO A 118 6.65 17.06 10.14
CA PRO A 118 6.78 15.85 9.35
C PRO A 118 5.55 15.65 8.45
N VAL A 119 5.76 14.99 7.31
CA VAL A 119 4.76 14.79 6.27
C VAL A 119 4.51 13.29 6.08
N ALA A 120 3.25 12.89 6.20
CA ALA A 120 2.77 11.55 5.92
C ALA A 120 2.12 11.54 4.53
N ALA A 121 2.80 10.97 3.53
CA ALA A 121 2.31 10.93 2.15
C ALA A 121 1.71 9.56 1.83
N TRP A 122 0.38 9.49 1.76
CA TRP A 122 -0.40 8.29 1.48
C TRP A 122 -0.49 8.01 -0.02
N ILE A 123 -0.21 6.76 -0.39
CA ILE A 123 -0.40 6.21 -1.72
C ILE A 123 -1.45 5.10 -1.62
N HIS A 124 -2.61 5.30 -2.24
CA HIS A 124 -3.72 4.35 -2.15
C HIS A 124 -3.43 3.03 -2.86
N GLY A 125 -4.10 1.97 -2.41
CA GLY A 125 -4.10 0.65 -3.01
C GLY A 125 -5.11 0.49 -4.16
N GLY A 126 -5.70 -0.70 -4.25
CA GLY A 126 -6.68 -1.06 -5.28
C GLY A 126 -6.07 -1.70 -6.52
N GLY A 127 -4.99 -2.45 -6.32
CA GLY A 127 -4.47 -3.36 -7.35
C GLY A 127 -3.78 -2.70 -8.52
N LEU A 128 -3.50 -1.40 -8.48
CA LEU A 128 -3.06 -0.57 -9.60
C LEU A 128 -4.13 -0.37 -10.69
N TRP A 129 -5.37 -0.80 -10.46
CA TRP A 129 -6.47 -0.64 -11.43
C TRP A 129 -7.71 0.04 -10.87
N MET A 130 -7.81 0.29 -9.56
CA MET A 130 -8.92 1.00 -8.91
C MET A 130 -8.41 1.84 -7.73
N GLY A 131 -9.28 2.65 -7.14
CA GLY A 131 -9.00 3.50 -6.00
C GLY A 131 -8.73 4.96 -6.36
N GLY A 132 -8.54 5.79 -5.34
CA GLY A 132 -8.25 7.22 -5.48
C GLY A 132 -8.12 7.90 -4.12
N ALA A 133 -7.52 9.08 -4.11
CA ALA A 133 -7.18 9.83 -2.91
C ALA A 133 -8.39 10.48 -2.19
N ALA A 134 -9.60 10.34 -2.75
CA ALA A 134 -10.84 10.86 -2.16
C ALA A 134 -11.64 9.82 -1.34
N ASP A 135 -11.15 8.58 -1.25
CA ASP A 135 -11.83 7.51 -0.52
C ASP A 135 -11.89 7.82 0.98
N PRO A 136 -13.09 7.86 1.60
CA PRO A 136 -13.26 8.21 3.00
C PRO A 136 -12.65 7.19 3.98
N ARG A 137 -12.35 5.97 3.55
CA ARG A 137 -11.76 4.93 4.41
C ARG A 137 -10.40 5.34 4.96
N TYR A 138 -9.64 6.16 4.21
CA TYR A 138 -8.36 6.72 4.60
C TYR A 138 -8.35 8.25 4.61
N ASN A 139 -9.41 8.84 5.16
CA ASN A 139 -9.46 10.27 5.45
C ASN A 139 -8.32 10.66 6.39
N LEU A 140 -7.46 11.54 5.90
CA LEU A 140 -6.26 12.00 6.62
C LEU A 140 -6.57 12.75 7.92
N SER A 141 -7.79 13.26 8.09
CA SER A 141 -8.17 14.05 9.26
C SER A 141 -7.96 13.31 10.57
N PHE A 142 -8.24 12.01 10.60
CA PHE A 142 -8.15 11.22 11.82
C PHE A 142 -6.72 11.03 12.29
N ILE A 143 -5.79 10.67 11.40
CA ILE A 143 -4.37 10.48 11.76
C ILE A 143 -3.71 11.83 12.10
N VAL A 144 -4.11 12.92 11.43
CA VAL A 144 -3.65 14.28 11.74
C VAL A 144 -4.16 14.72 13.11
N GLU A 145 -5.45 14.50 13.42
CA GLU A 145 -6.02 14.79 14.76
C GLU A 145 -5.28 14.02 15.86
N GLN A 146 -5.10 12.70 15.66
CA GLN A 146 -4.38 11.85 16.61
C GLN A 146 -2.93 12.32 16.81
N SER A 147 -2.27 12.81 15.76
CA SER A 147 -0.89 13.33 15.85
C SER A 147 -0.79 14.57 16.73
N VAL A 148 -1.77 15.47 16.64
CA VAL A 148 -1.86 16.65 17.50
C VAL A 148 -2.13 16.24 18.95
N ALA A 149 -3.06 15.31 19.17
CA ALA A 149 -3.36 14.78 20.50
C ALA A 149 -2.16 14.12 21.20
N LEU A 150 -1.22 13.58 20.41
CA LEU A 150 0.05 13.01 20.90
C LEU A 150 1.16 14.05 21.11
N GLY A 151 0.94 15.31 20.73
CA GLY A 151 1.99 16.32 20.73
C GLY A 151 3.07 16.11 19.64
N LYS A 152 2.79 15.31 18.63
CA LYS A 152 3.65 14.98 17.47
C LYS A 152 2.93 15.31 16.17
N PRO A 153 2.53 16.58 15.93
CA PRO A 153 1.71 16.96 14.80
C PRO A 153 2.40 16.62 13.46
N VAL A 154 1.61 16.11 12.51
CA VAL A 154 2.04 15.81 11.14
C VAL A 154 1.13 16.49 10.12
N ILE A 155 1.62 16.67 8.90
CA ILE A 155 0.81 17.00 7.74
C ILE A 155 0.50 15.70 6.99
N GLY A 156 -0.79 15.44 6.71
CA GLY A 156 -1.23 14.36 5.85
C GLY A 156 -1.30 14.83 4.40
N VAL A 157 -0.80 14.01 3.48
CA VAL A 157 -0.94 14.20 2.03
C VAL A 157 -1.46 12.91 1.41
N SER A 158 -2.47 12.96 0.54
CA SER A 158 -2.90 11.84 -0.30
C SER A 158 -2.81 12.22 -1.77
N LEU A 159 -2.51 11.29 -2.65
CA LEU A 159 -2.28 11.57 -4.05
C LEU A 159 -2.97 10.57 -4.98
N ASN A 160 -3.45 11.05 -6.12
CA ASN A 160 -3.88 10.21 -7.23
C ASN A 160 -2.68 9.87 -8.14
N TYR A 161 -2.79 8.76 -8.84
CA TYR A 161 -1.88 8.36 -9.91
C TYR A 161 -2.65 7.57 -10.97
N ARG A 162 -2.19 7.58 -12.21
CA ARG A 162 -2.87 6.84 -13.29
C ARG A 162 -2.85 5.34 -13.04
N LEU A 163 -3.98 4.72 -13.33
CA LEU A 163 -4.28 3.31 -13.07
C LEU A 163 -4.44 2.52 -14.37
N SER A 164 -4.50 1.18 -14.26
CA SER A 164 -4.80 0.30 -15.37
C SER A 164 -3.88 0.56 -16.57
N ALA A 165 -4.37 0.45 -17.81
CA ALA A 165 -3.60 0.77 -19.01
C ALA A 165 -3.08 2.21 -19.03
N PHE A 166 -3.83 3.17 -18.48
CA PHE A 166 -3.41 4.58 -18.47
C PHE A 166 -2.12 4.79 -17.67
N GLY A 167 -1.92 4.02 -16.59
CA GLY A 167 -0.74 4.11 -15.72
C GLY A 167 0.30 3.01 -15.96
N PHE A 168 -0.12 1.87 -16.46
CA PHE A 168 0.71 0.66 -16.52
C PHE A 168 0.64 -0.03 -17.89
N LEU A 169 0.61 0.79 -18.96
CA LEU A 169 0.67 0.28 -20.31
C LEU A 169 1.94 -0.56 -20.47
N MET A 170 1.80 -1.79 -20.91
CA MET A 170 2.88 -2.73 -21.14
C MET A 170 2.97 -3.13 -22.61
N GLY A 171 4.02 -3.84 -22.97
CA GLY A 171 4.31 -4.21 -24.34
C GLY A 171 5.58 -3.50 -24.87
N LYS A 172 6.10 -4.02 -25.96
CA LYS A 172 7.35 -3.50 -26.58
C LYS A 172 7.23 -2.04 -27.03
N GLU A 173 6.03 -1.61 -27.41
CA GLU A 173 5.74 -0.24 -27.85
C GLU A 173 5.91 0.75 -26.69
N ALA A 174 5.35 0.43 -25.52
CA ALA A 174 5.49 1.26 -24.32
C ALA A 174 6.95 1.34 -23.83
N ILE A 175 7.68 0.21 -23.87
CA ILE A 175 9.09 0.17 -23.47
C ILE A 175 9.96 0.93 -24.46
N LYS A 176 9.75 0.74 -25.78
CA LYS A 176 10.52 1.42 -26.84
C LYS A 176 10.41 2.94 -26.75
N GLU A 177 9.23 3.45 -26.39
CA GLU A 177 9.01 4.90 -26.22
C GLU A 177 9.31 5.41 -24.79
N GLY A 178 9.71 4.54 -23.87
CA GLY A 178 10.01 4.92 -22.48
C GLY A 178 8.77 5.35 -21.67
N VAL A 179 7.58 4.86 -22.03
CA VAL A 179 6.30 5.22 -21.40
C VAL A 179 5.68 4.06 -20.61
N ALA A 180 6.48 3.12 -20.15
CA ALA A 180 6.07 2.11 -19.20
C ALA A 180 6.04 2.67 -17.76
N ASN A 181 5.29 2.01 -16.87
CA ASN A 181 5.25 2.32 -15.43
C ASN A 181 4.84 3.77 -15.12
N LEU A 182 3.97 4.37 -15.93
CA LEU A 182 3.58 5.78 -15.81
C LEU A 182 2.94 6.10 -14.46
N GLY A 183 2.13 5.20 -13.88
CA GLY A 183 1.52 5.40 -12.57
C GLY A 183 2.56 5.60 -11.46
N PHE A 184 3.66 4.83 -11.47
CA PHE A 184 4.75 5.03 -10.51
C PHE A 184 5.55 6.32 -10.79
N ARG A 185 5.66 6.72 -12.06
CA ARG A 185 6.28 8.00 -12.43
C ARG A 185 5.42 9.18 -12.01
N ASP A 186 4.08 9.05 -12.05
CA ASP A 186 3.14 10.06 -11.54
C ASP A 186 3.30 10.25 -10.02
N GLN A 187 3.40 9.14 -9.27
CA GLN A 187 3.69 9.17 -7.83
C GLN A 187 5.01 9.89 -7.54
N ARG A 188 6.07 9.58 -8.30
CA ARG A 188 7.36 10.25 -8.13
C ARG A 188 7.30 11.74 -8.45
N LEU A 189 6.51 12.13 -9.43
CA LEU A 189 6.26 13.54 -9.74
C LEU A 189 5.50 14.24 -8.59
N ALA A 190 4.51 13.57 -8.00
CA ALA A 190 3.81 14.08 -6.81
C ALA A 190 4.77 14.26 -5.62
N LEU A 191 5.66 13.29 -5.37
CA LEU A 191 6.68 13.40 -4.33
C LEU A 191 7.66 14.54 -4.61
N SER A 192 8.03 14.77 -5.86
CA SER A 192 8.84 15.93 -6.26
C SER A 192 8.10 17.24 -5.99
N TRP A 193 6.80 17.31 -6.31
CA TRP A 193 5.97 18.46 -6.01
C TRP A 193 5.86 18.72 -4.50
N ILE A 194 5.70 17.67 -3.68
CA ILE A 194 5.70 17.76 -2.22
C ILE A 194 7.03 18.35 -1.74
N ASN A 195 8.15 17.81 -2.22
CA ASN A 195 9.48 18.30 -1.84
C ASN A 195 9.66 19.79 -2.17
N GLU A 196 9.18 20.25 -3.32
CA GLU A 196 9.29 21.64 -3.76
C GLU A 196 8.36 22.61 -3.00
N ASN A 197 7.19 22.16 -2.54
CA ASN A 197 6.10 23.07 -2.15
C ASN A 197 5.62 22.89 -0.71
N ILE A 198 5.86 21.75 -0.05
CA ILE A 198 5.24 21.44 1.24
C ILE A 198 5.66 22.40 2.37
N ALA A 199 6.81 23.05 2.24
CA ALA A 199 7.25 24.06 3.18
C ALA A 199 6.28 25.26 3.26
N ALA A 200 5.62 25.62 2.15
CA ALA A 200 4.59 26.66 2.14
C ALA A 200 3.34 26.28 2.95
N PHE A 201 3.09 24.98 3.10
CA PHE A 201 2.01 24.45 3.95
C PHE A 201 2.45 24.20 5.40
N GLY A 202 3.69 24.48 5.75
CA GLY A 202 4.25 24.29 7.09
C GLY A 202 4.95 22.95 7.31
N GLY A 203 5.13 22.16 6.26
CA GLY A 203 5.85 20.88 6.29
C GLY A 203 7.35 21.03 6.11
N ASP A 204 8.11 20.01 6.52
CA ASP A 204 9.54 19.90 6.26
C ASP A 204 9.76 18.93 5.09
N PRO A 205 10.27 19.40 3.92
CA PRO A 205 10.54 18.54 2.77
C PRO A 205 11.56 17.43 3.05
N ASN A 206 12.38 17.58 4.09
CA ASN A 206 13.35 16.57 4.52
C ASN A 206 12.76 15.53 5.49
N LYS A 207 11.49 15.69 5.88
CA LYS A 207 10.79 14.81 6.83
C LYS A 207 9.56 14.15 6.21
N VAL A 208 9.63 13.79 4.95
CA VAL A 208 8.57 13.06 4.26
C VAL A 208 8.71 11.57 4.53
N THR A 209 7.64 10.93 4.98
CA THR A 209 7.49 9.48 5.06
C THR A 209 6.35 9.08 4.12
N ILE A 210 6.64 8.18 3.17
CA ILE A 210 5.63 7.62 2.28
C ILE A 210 5.00 6.38 2.91
N PHE A 211 3.69 6.22 2.76
CA PHE A 211 3.00 5.03 3.28
C PHE A 211 1.85 4.62 2.36
N GLY A 212 1.48 3.36 2.40
CA GLY A 212 0.42 2.82 1.56
C GLY A 212 0.11 1.37 1.88
N GLU A 213 -1.07 0.93 1.44
CA GLU A 213 -1.57 -0.42 1.64
C GLU A 213 -1.77 -1.12 0.30
N SER A 214 -1.62 -2.46 0.27
CA SER A 214 -1.81 -3.27 -0.93
C SER A 214 -0.91 -2.82 -2.09
N SER A 215 -1.48 -2.53 -3.25
CA SER A 215 -0.72 -1.93 -4.35
C SER A 215 -0.19 -0.51 -4.05
N GLY A 216 -0.69 0.16 -3.01
CA GLY A 216 -0.07 1.35 -2.44
C GLY A 216 1.24 1.02 -1.72
N ALA A 217 1.31 -0.10 -0.99
CA ALA A 217 2.55 -0.60 -0.41
C ALA A 217 3.53 -1.12 -1.49
N GLU A 218 3.01 -1.75 -2.56
CA GLU A 218 3.80 -2.06 -3.76
C GLU A 218 4.37 -0.78 -4.39
N SER A 219 3.58 0.29 -4.42
CA SER A 219 3.99 1.61 -4.91
C SER A 219 5.08 2.23 -4.03
N VAL A 220 4.95 2.14 -2.72
CA VAL A 220 5.99 2.56 -1.76
C VAL A 220 7.28 1.79 -2.02
N ALA A 221 7.21 0.47 -2.18
CA ALA A 221 8.36 -0.35 -2.55
C ALA A 221 8.94 0.07 -3.91
N ALA A 222 8.09 0.32 -4.92
CA ALA A 222 8.51 0.78 -6.23
C ALA A 222 9.34 2.07 -6.15
N GLN A 223 8.95 3.04 -5.31
CA GLN A 223 9.73 4.27 -5.10
C GLN A 223 11.09 4.00 -4.43
N VAL A 224 11.16 3.02 -3.53
CA VAL A 224 12.41 2.62 -2.85
C VAL A 224 13.37 1.91 -3.81
N PHE A 225 12.86 1.15 -4.78
CA PHE A 225 13.65 0.43 -5.79
C PHE A 225 13.92 1.25 -7.06
N ALA A 226 13.18 2.34 -7.29
CA ALA A 226 13.26 3.15 -8.50
C ALA A 226 14.71 3.52 -8.86
N PHE A 227 15.05 3.42 -10.14
CA PHE A 227 16.36 3.81 -10.68
C PHE A 227 17.55 3.17 -9.93
N ASN A 228 17.42 1.87 -9.58
CA ASN A 228 18.41 1.12 -8.77
C ASN A 228 18.61 1.68 -7.35
N GLY A 229 17.56 2.21 -6.73
CA GLY A 229 17.62 2.76 -5.39
C GLY A 229 18.30 4.13 -5.31
N ARG A 230 18.17 4.92 -6.39
CA ARG A 230 18.71 6.28 -6.43
C ARG A 230 18.01 7.16 -5.39
N ASP A 231 18.83 7.86 -4.60
CA ASP A 231 18.34 8.84 -3.64
C ASP A 231 18.19 10.20 -4.32
N ASP A 232 16.95 10.64 -4.49
CA ASP A 232 16.61 11.97 -4.99
C ASP A 232 16.17 12.91 -3.84
N GLY A 233 16.31 12.50 -2.58
CA GLY A 233 15.94 13.28 -1.38
C GLY A 233 14.43 13.50 -1.22
N LEU A 234 13.58 12.66 -1.83
CA LEU A 234 12.12 12.89 -1.85
C LEU A 234 11.41 12.39 -0.58
N PHE A 235 11.99 11.44 0.12
CA PHE A 235 11.45 10.89 1.38
C PHE A 235 12.55 10.22 2.20
N ARG A 236 12.36 10.19 3.53
CA ARG A 236 13.34 9.66 4.50
C ARG A 236 12.93 8.36 5.18
N GLY A 237 11.69 7.94 5.03
CA GLY A 237 11.12 6.73 5.64
C GLY A 237 10.00 6.17 4.78
N ALA A 238 9.70 4.88 4.94
CA ALA A 238 8.66 4.21 4.18
C ALA A 238 7.89 3.22 5.06
N ILE A 239 6.54 3.24 4.94
CA ILE A 239 5.66 2.28 5.60
C ILE A 239 4.91 1.51 4.52
N GLY A 240 4.94 0.18 4.59
CA GLY A 240 4.24 -0.69 3.66
C GLY A 240 3.30 -1.64 4.37
N GLU A 241 2.02 -1.49 4.10
CA GLU A 241 0.96 -2.28 4.70
C GLU A 241 0.49 -3.31 3.65
N SER A 242 0.75 -4.60 3.88
CA SER A 242 0.29 -5.69 3.01
C SER A 242 0.63 -5.50 1.52
N GLY A 243 1.93 -5.57 1.15
CA GLY A 243 2.34 -5.40 -0.27
C GLY A 243 3.77 -4.94 -0.49
N PHE A 244 4.50 -4.57 0.55
CA PHE A 244 5.88 -4.14 0.40
C PHE A 244 6.83 -5.32 0.12
N GLY A 245 7.72 -5.17 -0.86
CA GLY A 245 8.81 -6.12 -1.04
C GLY A 245 9.24 -6.42 -2.46
N ALA A 246 8.37 -6.31 -3.40
CA ALA A 246 8.64 -6.21 -4.83
C ALA A 246 7.33 -5.82 -5.50
N PRO A 247 7.33 -4.87 -6.41
CA PRO A 247 6.19 -4.71 -7.29
C PRO A 247 6.04 -6.02 -8.05
N LEU A 248 5.05 -6.79 -7.65
CA LEU A 248 4.81 -8.11 -8.21
C LEU A 248 4.37 -7.95 -9.66
N GLY A 249 5.11 -8.57 -10.53
CA GLY A 249 4.49 -9.04 -11.75
C GLY A 249 3.34 -9.97 -11.35
N ARG A 250 2.13 -9.43 -11.13
CA ARG A 250 0.91 -10.19 -10.79
C ARG A 250 0.56 -11.20 -11.86
N TYR A 251 1.27 -11.16 -12.94
CA TYR A 251 1.05 -11.99 -14.09
C TYR A 251 2.24 -12.91 -14.31
N PRO A 252 1.92 -14.10 -14.67
CA PRO A 252 2.86 -15.09 -15.09
C PRO A 252 3.77 -14.56 -16.21
N GLY A 253 5.07 -14.53 -15.94
CA GLY A 253 6.05 -13.94 -16.85
C GLY A 253 6.83 -12.78 -16.22
N GLY A 254 6.42 -12.40 -15.02
CA GLY A 254 7.18 -11.49 -14.17
C GLY A 254 7.34 -10.10 -14.77
N PHE A 255 8.40 -9.45 -14.34
CA PHE A 255 8.79 -8.09 -14.65
C PHE A 255 9.30 -7.88 -16.09
N ASN A 256 9.04 -8.80 -17.02
CA ASN A 256 9.59 -8.71 -18.37
C ASN A 256 8.47 -8.45 -19.39
N ALA A 257 8.71 -7.58 -20.39
CA ALA A 257 7.85 -7.37 -21.53
C ALA A 257 7.91 -8.54 -22.52
N THR A 258 7.52 -9.73 -22.04
CA THR A 258 7.48 -10.97 -22.80
C THR A 258 6.16 -11.15 -23.53
N GLU A 259 5.93 -12.34 -24.08
CA GLU A 259 4.77 -12.69 -24.91
C GLU A 259 3.42 -12.32 -24.29
N ARG A 260 3.23 -12.45 -22.97
CA ARG A 260 1.94 -12.18 -22.33
C ARG A 260 1.63 -10.68 -22.21
N PRO A 261 2.52 -9.83 -21.67
CA PRO A 261 2.34 -8.39 -21.74
C PRO A 261 2.09 -7.88 -23.15
N GLN A 262 2.83 -8.40 -24.14
CA GLN A 262 2.58 -8.06 -25.54
C GLN A 262 1.22 -8.55 -26.03
N GLY A 263 0.81 -9.76 -25.67
CA GLY A 263 -0.51 -10.31 -26.01
C GLY A 263 -1.65 -9.48 -25.42
N THR A 264 -1.50 -8.98 -24.17
CA THR A 264 -2.46 -8.07 -23.53
C THR A 264 -2.54 -6.75 -24.27
N TYR A 265 -1.40 -6.14 -24.59
CA TYR A 265 -1.34 -4.91 -25.38
C TYR A 265 -2.01 -5.05 -26.73
N ASP A 266 -1.65 -6.09 -27.50
CA ASP A 266 -2.22 -6.34 -28.82
C ASP A 266 -3.74 -6.62 -28.77
N SER A 267 -4.20 -7.30 -27.73
CA SER A 267 -5.62 -7.55 -27.48
C SER A 267 -6.36 -6.25 -27.19
N PHE A 268 -5.78 -5.40 -26.36
CA PHE A 268 -6.31 -4.08 -26.08
C PHE A 268 -6.42 -3.21 -27.35
N VAL A 269 -5.35 -3.13 -28.15
CA VAL A 269 -5.40 -2.41 -29.45
C VAL A 269 -6.53 -2.93 -30.34
N ARG A 270 -6.72 -4.27 -30.40
CA ARG A 270 -7.82 -4.87 -31.16
C ARG A 270 -9.21 -4.54 -30.62
N SER A 271 -9.34 -4.30 -29.31
CA SER A 271 -10.60 -3.91 -28.66
C SER A 271 -10.98 -2.45 -28.87
N VAL A 272 -10.04 -1.58 -29.27
CA VAL A 272 -10.28 -0.17 -29.61
C VAL A 272 -10.70 -0.04 -31.06
N PRO A 273 -11.97 0.25 -31.38
CA PRO A 273 -12.51 0.20 -32.76
C PRO A 273 -11.70 1.03 -33.75
N SER A 274 -11.29 2.24 -33.36
CA SER A 274 -10.52 3.16 -34.21
C SER A 274 -9.08 2.68 -34.48
N CYS A 275 -8.50 1.84 -33.60
CA CYS A 275 -7.11 1.40 -33.69
C CYS A 275 -6.96 -0.09 -34.10
N LYS A 276 -8.01 -0.87 -34.10
CA LYS A 276 -7.97 -2.35 -34.27
C LYS A 276 -7.22 -2.83 -35.50
N LYS A 277 -7.26 -2.05 -36.60
CA LYS A 277 -6.58 -2.40 -37.86
C LYS A 277 -5.06 -2.21 -37.80
N LEU A 278 -4.57 -1.50 -36.78
CA LEU A 278 -3.16 -1.21 -36.57
C LEU A 278 -2.49 -2.22 -35.62
N ALA A 279 -3.25 -3.15 -35.03
CA ALA A 279 -2.70 -4.14 -34.10
C ALA A 279 -1.49 -4.87 -34.70
N GLY A 280 -0.37 -4.87 -33.97
CA GLY A 280 0.90 -5.43 -34.43
C GLY A 280 1.79 -4.49 -35.27
N SER A 281 1.37 -3.25 -35.52
CA SER A 281 2.18 -2.22 -36.20
C SER A 281 2.81 -1.24 -35.20
N ASP A 282 3.84 -0.50 -35.65
CA ASP A 282 4.50 0.53 -34.85
C ASP A 282 3.64 1.81 -34.61
N SER A 283 2.47 1.92 -35.25
CA SER A 283 1.59 3.10 -35.18
C SER A 283 0.48 2.97 -34.12
N THR A 284 0.46 1.91 -33.36
CA THR A 284 -0.61 1.62 -32.38
C THR A 284 -0.69 2.64 -31.26
N LEU A 285 0.44 3.01 -30.67
CA LEU A 285 0.49 3.93 -29.54
C LEU A 285 0.03 5.34 -29.94
N ASP A 286 0.43 5.81 -31.13
CA ASP A 286 -0.04 7.07 -31.69
C ASP A 286 -1.55 7.09 -31.96
N CYS A 287 -2.12 5.97 -32.38
CA CYS A 287 -3.56 5.84 -32.53
C CYS A 287 -4.25 5.94 -31.17
N LEU A 288 -3.81 5.14 -30.18
CA LEU A 288 -4.39 5.11 -28.84
C LEU A 288 -4.38 6.50 -28.15
N ARG A 289 -3.37 7.33 -28.41
CA ARG A 289 -3.29 8.71 -27.89
C ARG A 289 -4.34 9.64 -28.46
N ARG A 290 -4.84 9.39 -29.67
CA ARG A 290 -5.73 10.32 -30.41
C ARG A 290 -7.21 9.97 -30.32
N VAL A 291 -7.56 8.76 -29.89
CA VAL A 291 -8.97 8.38 -29.76
C VAL A 291 -9.62 9.03 -28.54
N PRO A 292 -10.94 9.26 -28.53
CA PRO A 292 -11.65 9.75 -27.35
C PRO A 292 -11.42 8.88 -26.11
N SER A 293 -11.44 9.49 -24.92
CA SER A 293 -11.27 8.77 -23.66
C SER A 293 -12.31 7.69 -23.44
N GLU A 294 -13.53 7.96 -23.88
CA GLU A 294 -14.67 7.05 -23.77
C GLU A 294 -14.47 5.77 -24.58
N GLU A 295 -13.78 5.86 -25.73
CA GLU A 295 -13.46 4.67 -26.54
C GLU A 295 -12.43 3.78 -25.85
N ILE A 296 -11.43 4.37 -25.21
CA ILE A 296 -10.44 3.65 -24.40
C ILE A 296 -11.09 3.03 -23.17
N ASP A 297 -11.90 3.81 -22.43
CA ASP A 297 -12.60 3.35 -21.25
C ASP A 297 -13.51 2.16 -21.57
N LEU A 298 -14.32 2.26 -22.61
CA LEU A 298 -15.19 1.17 -23.04
C LEU A 298 -14.41 -0.10 -23.44
N ALA A 299 -13.28 0.08 -24.13
CA ALA A 299 -12.41 -1.03 -24.49
C ALA A 299 -11.82 -1.72 -23.26
N LEU A 300 -11.36 -0.96 -22.25
CA LEU A 300 -10.81 -1.50 -21.02
C LEU A 300 -11.88 -2.18 -20.14
N ARG A 301 -13.08 -1.63 -20.05
CA ARG A 301 -14.21 -2.28 -19.35
C ARG A 301 -14.56 -3.64 -19.97
N SER A 302 -14.43 -3.76 -21.28
CA SER A 302 -14.78 -4.99 -22.00
C SER A 302 -13.64 -6.02 -22.12
N SER A 303 -12.38 -5.58 -22.06
CA SER A 303 -11.20 -6.42 -22.36
C SER A 303 -10.26 -6.66 -21.17
N GLY A 304 -10.62 -6.20 -19.98
CA GLY A 304 -9.86 -6.45 -18.76
C GLY A 304 -9.00 -5.27 -18.29
N GLY A 305 -9.66 -4.21 -17.81
CA GLY A 305 -9.00 -3.07 -17.17
C GLY A 305 -8.12 -3.44 -15.97
N GLN A 306 -8.32 -4.64 -15.41
CA GLN A 306 -7.52 -5.20 -14.30
C GLN A 306 -6.26 -5.95 -14.74
N SER A 307 -5.98 -6.04 -16.05
CA SER A 307 -4.92 -6.90 -16.61
C SER A 307 -3.58 -6.19 -16.81
N TRP A 308 -3.39 -5.02 -16.20
CA TRP A 308 -2.21 -4.19 -16.40
C TRP A 308 -1.32 -4.18 -15.14
N ALA A 309 -0.03 -4.32 -15.34
CA ALA A 309 0.93 -4.47 -14.28
C ALA A 309 2.27 -3.79 -14.62
N PRO A 310 3.11 -3.50 -13.62
CA PRO A 310 4.46 -3.01 -13.83
C PRO A 310 5.29 -3.95 -14.70
N VAL A 311 6.23 -3.38 -15.43
CA VAL A 311 7.18 -4.13 -16.27
C VAL A 311 8.62 -3.69 -16.01
N LEU A 312 9.55 -4.59 -16.26
CA LEU A 312 10.98 -4.25 -16.30
C LEU A 312 11.25 -3.42 -17.56
N ASP A 313 11.47 -2.12 -17.37
CA ASP A 313 11.63 -1.15 -18.47
C ASP A 313 13.09 -0.71 -18.69
N GLY A 314 14.01 -1.15 -17.83
CA GLY A 314 15.42 -0.81 -17.90
C GLY A 314 15.76 0.63 -17.43
N ASP A 315 14.76 1.39 -16.97
CA ASP A 315 14.89 2.76 -16.48
C ASP A 315 14.31 2.89 -15.06
N PHE A 316 12.99 3.01 -14.92
CA PHE A 316 12.36 3.08 -13.60
C PHE A 316 12.65 1.79 -12.81
N PHE A 317 12.43 0.64 -13.41
CA PHE A 317 12.94 -0.66 -12.94
C PHE A 317 14.09 -1.12 -13.83
N ALA A 318 15.30 -0.85 -13.39
CA ALA A 318 16.51 -1.18 -14.14
C ALA A 318 16.90 -2.66 -14.05
N ASP A 319 16.40 -3.39 -13.03
CA ASP A 319 16.67 -4.81 -12.81
C ASP A 319 15.50 -5.43 -12.01
N TYR A 320 15.45 -6.75 -11.96
CA TYR A 320 14.54 -7.47 -11.07
C TYR A 320 14.76 -7.07 -9.61
N THR A 321 13.68 -6.86 -8.87
CA THR A 321 13.76 -6.45 -7.46
C THR A 321 14.45 -7.48 -6.59
N THR A 322 14.39 -8.77 -6.95
CA THR A 322 15.19 -9.85 -6.34
C THR A 322 16.70 -9.58 -6.43
N ASN A 323 17.19 -9.17 -7.60
CA ASN A 323 18.59 -8.84 -7.79
C ASN A 323 18.97 -7.55 -7.05
N GLN A 324 18.08 -6.57 -7.03
CA GLN A 324 18.27 -5.31 -6.30
C GLN A 324 18.37 -5.56 -4.79
N LEU A 325 17.48 -6.37 -4.21
CA LEU A 325 17.53 -6.77 -2.80
C LEU A 325 18.83 -7.51 -2.46
N ALA A 326 19.21 -8.50 -3.29
CA ALA A 326 20.41 -9.30 -3.06
C ALA A 326 21.70 -8.46 -3.11
N SER A 327 21.76 -7.48 -4.02
CA SER A 327 22.94 -6.61 -4.25
C SER A 327 22.92 -5.30 -3.46
N GLY A 328 21.85 -5.03 -2.69
CA GLY A 328 21.69 -3.80 -1.94
C GLY A 328 21.41 -2.55 -2.79
N ARG A 329 20.87 -2.72 -4.00
CA ARG A 329 20.50 -1.61 -4.90
C ARG A 329 19.09 -1.11 -4.64
N PHE A 330 18.85 -0.62 -3.43
CA PHE A 330 17.63 0.01 -2.97
C PHE A 330 17.96 1.19 -2.06
N LEU A 331 17.04 2.14 -1.93
CA LEU A 331 17.22 3.32 -1.08
C LEU A 331 17.36 2.89 0.40
N LYS A 332 18.45 3.31 1.05
CA LYS A 332 18.80 2.89 2.42
C LYS A 332 18.13 3.78 3.47
N ILE A 333 16.82 3.65 3.60
CA ILE A 333 16.00 4.37 4.59
C ILE A 333 15.35 3.38 5.55
N PRO A 334 15.00 3.80 6.78
CA PRO A 334 14.19 3.00 7.67
C PRO A 334 12.83 2.64 7.08
N ILE A 335 12.37 1.40 7.35
CA ILE A 335 11.06 0.91 6.92
C ILE A 335 10.27 0.32 8.08
N LEU A 336 8.94 0.45 8.01
CA LEU A 336 7.99 -0.26 8.84
C LEU A 336 7.04 -1.03 7.91
N ILE A 337 7.11 -2.36 7.91
CA ILE A 337 6.34 -3.16 6.96
C ILE A 337 5.70 -4.37 7.64
N GLY A 338 4.49 -4.70 7.25
CA GLY A 338 3.75 -5.81 7.82
C GLY A 338 2.65 -6.31 6.90
N ALA A 339 1.83 -7.20 7.44
CA ALA A 339 0.66 -7.74 6.75
C ALA A 339 -0.35 -8.32 7.75
N ASN A 340 -1.53 -8.62 7.25
CA ASN A 340 -2.59 -9.24 8.02
C ASN A 340 -2.38 -10.76 8.14
N THR A 341 -2.94 -11.37 9.19
CA THR A 341 -2.71 -12.79 9.47
C THR A 341 -3.26 -13.70 8.37
N ASP A 342 -4.44 -13.40 7.85
CA ASP A 342 -5.18 -14.27 6.95
C ASP A 342 -5.33 -13.67 5.54
N GLU A 343 -4.30 -12.98 5.04
CA GLU A 343 -4.28 -12.32 3.71
C GLU A 343 -4.84 -13.18 2.59
N GLY A 344 -4.50 -14.46 2.61
CA GLY A 344 -4.86 -15.40 1.55
C GLY A 344 -6.36 -15.63 1.37
N THR A 345 -7.19 -15.35 2.39
CA THR A 345 -8.65 -15.44 2.25
C THR A 345 -9.21 -14.50 1.19
N SER A 346 -8.44 -13.46 0.85
CA SER A 346 -8.76 -12.50 -0.23
C SER A 346 -8.16 -12.87 -1.59
N PHE A 347 -7.21 -13.81 -1.64
CA PHE A 347 -6.44 -14.12 -2.85
C PHE A 347 -6.49 -15.58 -3.27
N GLY A 348 -6.84 -16.50 -2.35
CA GLY A 348 -6.97 -17.92 -2.64
C GLY A 348 -8.14 -18.24 -3.56
N PHE A 349 -8.10 -19.42 -4.13
CA PHE A 349 -9.20 -19.91 -4.94
C PHE A 349 -10.35 -20.41 -4.07
N ARG A 350 -11.51 -20.51 -4.68
CA ARG A 350 -12.67 -21.15 -4.07
C ARG A 350 -12.90 -22.51 -4.72
N ARG A 351 -13.48 -23.41 -3.94
CA ARG A 351 -13.81 -24.79 -4.36
C ARG A 351 -12.57 -25.61 -4.73
N VAL A 352 -11.55 -25.49 -3.90
CA VAL A 352 -10.34 -26.34 -3.97
C VAL A 352 -10.58 -27.54 -3.06
N ASP A 353 -10.90 -28.68 -3.64
CA ASP A 353 -11.23 -29.90 -2.90
C ASP A 353 -10.05 -30.86 -2.75
N ASP A 354 -9.21 -30.94 -3.75
CA ASP A 354 -8.08 -31.87 -3.78
C ASP A 354 -6.77 -31.22 -4.30
N ASP A 355 -5.72 -32.02 -4.36
CA ASP A 355 -4.40 -31.59 -4.82
C ASP A 355 -4.38 -31.24 -6.30
N ASP A 356 -5.26 -31.81 -7.12
CA ASP A 356 -5.30 -31.53 -8.57
C ASP A 356 -5.89 -30.14 -8.83
N ASP A 357 -6.95 -29.75 -8.10
CA ASP A 357 -7.52 -28.40 -8.13
C ASP A 357 -6.47 -27.36 -7.71
N LEU A 358 -5.79 -27.63 -6.58
CA LEU A 358 -4.77 -26.73 -6.04
C LEU A 358 -3.58 -26.59 -7.00
N ARG A 359 -3.13 -27.70 -7.62
CA ARG A 359 -2.10 -27.71 -8.66
C ARG A 359 -2.49 -26.86 -9.86
N ALA A 360 -3.74 -26.99 -10.30
CA ALA A 360 -4.25 -26.20 -11.43
C ALA A 360 -4.18 -24.70 -11.11
N GLY A 361 -4.64 -24.29 -9.92
CA GLY A 361 -4.57 -22.92 -9.46
C GLY A 361 -3.14 -22.39 -9.38
N ILE A 362 -2.23 -23.13 -8.73
CA ILE A 362 -0.82 -22.76 -8.60
C ILE A 362 -0.17 -22.59 -9.99
N LYS A 363 -0.40 -23.51 -10.91
CA LYS A 363 0.14 -23.43 -12.28
C LYS A 363 -0.33 -22.18 -13.03
N VAL A 364 -1.58 -21.79 -12.84
CA VAL A 364 -2.14 -20.61 -13.52
C VAL A 364 -1.60 -19.32 -12.90
N MET A 365 -1.54 -19.22 -11.58
CA MET A 365 -1.27 -17.96 -10.88
C MET A 365 0.21 -17.75 -10.57
N MET A 366 0.93 -18.82 -10.22
CA MET A 366 2.29 -18.70 -9.71
C MET A 366 3.37 -19.11 -10.71
N ILE A 367 3.11 -20.11 -11.57
CA ILE A 367 4.17 -20.71 -12.44
C ILE A 367 3.79 -20.69 -13.93
N PRO A 368 3.30 -19.62 -14.50
CA PRO A 368 2.86 -19.68 -15.89
C PRO A 368 3.98 -19.62 -16.92
N TYR A 369 5.15 -19.11 -16.57
CA TYR A 369 6.24 -18.86 -17.53
C TYR A 369 7.65 -19.07 -16.98
N GLY A 370 7.79 -19.36 -15.71
CA GLY A 370 9.09 -19.43 -15.04
C GLY A 370 9.99 -20.58 -15.43
N VAL A 371 9.50 -21.52 -16.20
CA VAL A 371 10.29 -22.66 -16.64
C VAL A 371 10.02 -22.92 -18.11
N GLU A 372 11.10 -23.10 -18.86
CA GLU A 372 11.12 -23.30 -20.30
C GLU A 372 9.86 -23.99 -20.86
N LYS A 373 9.37 -23.49 -21.96
CA LYS A 373 8.26 -24.01 -22.77
C LYS A 373 8.36 -25.53 -23.10
N THR A 374 9.45 -26.18 -22.70
CA THR A 374 9.88 -27.45 -23.26
C THR A 374 9.52 -28.68 -22.44
N THR A 375 9.20 -28.58 -21.16
CA THR A 375 8.88 -29.79 -20.39
C THR A 375 7.87 -29.53 -19.29
N GLY A 376 6.61 -29.89 -19.50
CA GLY A 376 5.57 -29.89 -18.45
C GLY A 376 5.97 -30.62 -17.15
N LYS A 377 7.01 -31.44 -17.18
CA LYS A 377 7.55 -32.19 -16.04
C LYS A 377 8.24 -31.32 -15.00
N ILE A 378 8.95 -30.25 -15.40
CA ILE A 378 9.63 -29.35 -14.44
C ILE A 378 8.60 -28.57 -13.62
N ARG A 379 7.51 -28.11 -14.24
CA ARG A 379 6.42 -27.42 -13.53
C ARG A 379 5.74 -28.30 -12.48
N ASP A 380 5.48 -29.54 -12.83
CA ASP A 380 4.84 -30.49 -11.90
C ASP A 380 5.75 -30.73 -10.69
N GLY A 381 7.04 -30.96 -10.88
CA GLY A 381 8.00 -31.11 -9.80
C GLY A 381 8.08 -29.89 -8.86
N LEU A 382 8.08 -28.68 -9.43
CA LEU A 382 8.08 -27.44 -8.62
C LEU A 382 6.78 -27.27 -7.82
N VAL A 383 5.63 -27.63 -8.38
CA VAL A 383 4.37 -27.62 -7.64
C VAL A 383 4.39 -28.66 -6.52
N ASP A 384 4.91 -29.86 -6.78
CA ASP A 384 5.07 -30.92 -5.77
C ASP A 384 5.94 -30.44 -4.60
N GLU A 385 7.09 -29.85 -4.88
CA GLU A 385 7.97 -29.28 -3.88
C GLU A 385 7.29 -28.19 -3.01
N LEU A 386 6.46 -27.34 -3.61
CA LEU A 386 5.69 -26.34 -2.88
C LEU A 386 4.63 -27.01 -1.99
N LEU A 387 3.87 -27.95 -2.53
CA LEU A 387 2.82 -28.65 -1.79
C LEU A 387 3.35 -29.48 -0.61
N GLU A 388 4.56 -30.04 -0.70
CA GLU A 388 5.24 -30.69 0.42
C GLU A 388 5.49 -29.73 1.60
N ARG A 389 5.72 -28.44 1.34
CA ARG A 389 5.95 -27.40 2.35
C ARG A 389 4.66 -26.82 2.94
N TYR A 390 3.54 -27.08 2.28
CA TYR A 390 2.20 -26.73 2.76
C TYR A 390 1.35 -28.01 2.86
N PRO A 391 1.53 -28.83 3.89
CA PRO A 391 0.78 -30.06 4.03
C PRO A 391 -0.72 -29.79 4.19
N ASN A 392 -1.56 -30.71 3.71
CA ASN A 392 -3.01 -30.63 3.87
C ASN A 392 -3.41 -30.92 5.31
N ASN A 393 -3.26 -29.90 6.16
CA ASN A 393 -3.60 -29.95 7.57
C ASN A 393 -4.28 -28.62 7.98
N GLN A 394 -5.56 -28.68 8.26
CA GLN A 394 -6.35 -27.49 8.60
C GLN A 394 -5.88 -26.76 9.88
N SER A 395 -5.11 -27.41 10.76
CA SER A 395 -4.60 -26.77 11.97
C SER A 395 -3.47 -25.77 11.73
N ILE A 396 -2.84 -25.79 10.56
CA ILE A 396 -1.73 -24.89 10.20
C ILE A 396 -2.03 -24.01 9.00
N GLY A 397 -3.24 -24.11 8.45
CA GLY A 397 -3.73 -23.26 7.37
C GLY A 397 -4.32 -21.94 7.86
N ILE A 398 -4.88 -21.15 6.97
CA ILE A 398 -5.54 -19.88 7.28
C ILE A 398 -6.97 -19.83 6.70
N PRO A 399 -7.94 -19.24 7.46
CA PRO A 399 -7.78 -18.77 8.81
C PRO A 399 -7.41 -19.90 9.79
N SER A 400 -6.73 -19.56 10.88
CA SER A 400 -6.39 -20.55 11.89
C SER A 400 -7.62 -21.14 12.57
N LEU A 401 -7.51 -22.34 13.19
CA LEU A 401 -8.60 -22.89 13.98
C LEU A 401 -8.92 -22.09 15.26
N GLU A 402 -8.01 -21.21 15.69
CA GLU A 402 -8.26 -20.25 16.76
C GLU A 402 -9.21 -19.13 16.28
N THR A 403 -8.99 -18.58 15.09
CA THR A 403 -9.83 -17.55 14.48
C THR A 403 -11.18 -18.10 14.04
N TRP A 404 -11.19 -19.29 13.44
CA TRP A 404 -12.36 -19.99 12.96
C TRP A 404 -12.29 -21.48 13.33
N PRO A 405 -12.91 -21.91 14.47
CA PRO A 405 -12.74 -23.27 14.99
C PRO A 405 -13.40 -24.37 14.15
N HIS A 406 -14.12 -24.02 13.09
CA HIS A 406 -14.76 -24.98 12.21
C HIS A 406 -13.76 -25.77 11.38
N VAL A 407 -13.78 -27.11 11.47
CA VAL A 407 -13.02 -28.01 10.60
C VAL A 407 -13.91 -28.38 9.42
N ILE A 408 -13.52 -27.98 8.21
CA ILE A 408 -14.29 -28.26 7.00
C ILE A 408 -14.32 -29.77 6.74
N GLN A 409 -15.53 -30.32 6.61
CA GLN A 409 -15.76 -31.74 6.40
C GLN A 409 -16.47 -32.00 5.05
N PRO A 410 -16.25 -33.16 4.42
CA PRO A 410 -17.01 -33.51 3.23
C PRO A 410 -18.52 -33.48 3.49
N GLY A 411 -19.26 -32.76 2.67
CA GLY A 411 -20.73 -32.66 2.75
C GLY A 411 -21.25 -31.55 3.67
N ASP A 412 -20.38 -30.71 4.27
CA ASP A 412 -20.83 -29.48 4.93
C ASP A 412 -20.96 -28.32 3.92
N GLY A 413 -21.74 -27.29 4.26
CA GLY A 413 -21.96 -26.14 3.38
C GLY A 413 -20.69 -25.35 3.09
N TYR A 414 -19.71 -25.35 3.99
CA TYR A 414 -18.43 -24.68 3.77
C TYR A 414 -17.55 -25.44 2.78
N ALA A 415 -17.63 -26.79 2.76
CA ALA A 415 -16.95 -27.57 1.73
C ALA A 415 -17.53 -27.28 0.33
N GLU A 416 -18.84 -27.11 0.21
CA GLU A 416 -19.49 -26.74 -1.06
C GLU A 416 -19.11 -25.34 -1.55
N GLU A 417 -18.94 -24.40 -0.59
CA GLU A 417 -18.65 -22.99 -0.90
C GLU A 417 -17.15 -22.75 -1.13
N PHE A 418 -16.28 -23.28 -0.25
CA PHE A 418 -14.86 -22.95 -0.21
C PHE A 418 -13.95 -24.08 -0.71
N GLY A 419 -14.39 -25.34 -0.60
CA GLY A 419 -13.58 -26.53 -0.84
C GLY A 419 -12.88 -27.06 0.40
N LEU A 420 -12.50 -28.34 0.37
CA LEU A 420 -11.87 -29.05 1.50
C LEU A 420 -10.45 -28.58 1.82
N GLN A 421 -9.75 -27.99 0.84
CA GLN A 421 -8.40 -27.46 0.99
C GLN A 421 -8.34 -25.94 1.14
N TYR A 422 -9.46 -25.27 1.42
CA TYR A 422 -9.57 -23.82 1.57
C TYR A 422 -8.45 -23.20 2.42
N ARG A 423 -8.17 -23.77 3.60
CA ARG A 423 -7.15 -23.24 4.51
C ARG A 423 -5.72 -23.40 3.97
N ARG A 424 -5.46 -24.46 3.23
CA ARG A 424 -4.16 -24.73 2.61
C ARG A 424 -3.94 -23.79 1.43
N ASP A 425 -4.94 -23.64 0.59
CA ASP A 425 -4.93 -22.73 -0.55
C ASP A 425 -4.66 -21.29 -0.08
N ASN A 426 -5.44 -20.82 0.89
CA ASN A 426 -5.24 -19.47 1.46
C ASN A 426 -3.85 -19.27 2.06
N ALA A 427 -3.28 -20.30 2.72
CA ALA A 427 -1.92 -20.20 3.25
C ALA A 427 -0.89 -20.02 2.13
N ILE A 428 -1.01 -20.77 1.05
CA ILE A 428 -0.10 -20.69 -0.11
C ILE A 428 -0.22 -19.32 -0.78
N PHE A 429 -1.46 -18.90 -1.11
CA PHE A 429 -1.66 -17.65 -1.85
C PHE A 429 -1.42 -16.41 -0.99
N GLY A 430 -1.76 -16.42 0.29
CA GLY A 430 -1.42 -15.33 1.20
C GLY A 430 0.08 -15.14 1.37
N ASP A 431 0.80 -16.26 1.51
CA ASP A 431 2.26 -16.22 1.59
C ASP A 431 2.89 -15.74 0.28
N TYR A 432 2.38 -16.20 -0.87
CA TYR A 432 2.85 -15.78 -2.17
C TYR A 432 2.60 -14.28 -2.44
N VAL A 433 1.38 -13.81 -2.21
CA VAL A 433 1.00 -12.44 -2.59
C VAL A 433 1.57 -11.40 -1.63
N MET A 434 1.55 -11.67 -0.30
CA MET A 434 1.85 -10.63 0.71
C MET A 434 3.06 -10.93 1.59
N GLN A 435 3.23 -12.19 2.04
CA GLN A 435 4.10 -12.45 3.19
C GLN A 435 5.58 -12.69 2.84
N TYR A 436 5.89 -13.53 1.82
CA TYR A 436 7.29 -13.87 1.54
C TYR A 436 8.09 -12.68 1.04
N GLN A 437 7.47 -11.77 0.30
CA GLN A 437 8.10 -10.55 -0.21
C GLN A 437 8.50 -9.62 0.95
N ARG A 438 7.56 -9.38 1.89
CA ARG A 438 7.80 -8.61 3.10
C ARG A 438 8.97 -9.19 3.90
N ARG A 439 8.98 -10.52 4.12
CA ARG A 439 10.06 -11.20 4.86
C ARG A 439 11.40 -11.05 4.17
N ARG A 440 11.44 -11.17 2.84
CA ARG A 440 12.67 -10.94 2.04
C ARG A 440 13.20 -9.52 2.21
N ALA A 441 12.31 -8.53 2.14
CA ALA A 441 12.70 -7.14 2.31
C ALA A 441 13.30 -6.90 3.70
N ASN A 442 12.64 -7.32 4.78
CA ASN A 442 13.19 -7.21 6.14
C ASN A 442 14.57 -7.88 6.29
N LYS A 443 14.74 -9.09 5.75
CA LYS A 443 16.04 -9.78 5.74
C LYS A 443 17.11 -8.99 4.98
N ALA A 444 16.76 -8.36 3.86
CA ALA A 444 17.68 -7.53 3.10
C ALA A 444 18.06 -6.26 3.87
N TRP A 445 17.11 -5.56 4.49
CA TRP A 445 17.38 -4.40 5.34
C TRP A 445 18.30 -4.75 6.50
N ALA A 446 18.01 -5.82 7.24
CA ALA A 446 18.85 -6.30 8.33
C ALA A 446 20.27 -6.64 7.87
N LYS A 447 20.41 -7.30 6.71
CA LYS A 447 21.72 -7.63 6.11
C LYS A 447 22.55 -6.38 5.77
N HIS A 448 21.89 -5.28 5.42
CA HIS A 448 22.55 -4.02 5.08
C HIS A 448 22.64 -3.04 6.26
N GLY A 449 22.24 -3.45 7.46
CA GLY A 449 22.31 -2.62 8.68
C GLY A 449 21.38 -1.41 8.67
N VAL A 450 20.29 -1.46 7.90
CA VAL A 450 19.28 -0.40 7.84
C VAL A 450 18.13 -0.78 8.77
N PRO A 451 17.63 0.11 9.65
CA PRO A 451 16.52 -0.20 10.53
C PRO A 451 15.27 -0.63 9.75
N SER A 452 14.67 -1.73 10.16
CA SER A 452 13.36 -2.14 9.70
C SER A 452 12.55 -2.70 10.85
N TYR A 453 11.25 -2.48 10.81
CA TYR A 453 10.29 -2.93 11.81
C TYR A 453 9.23 -3.77 11.12
N VAL A 454 8.83 -4.88 11.75
CA VAL A 454 7.81 -5.76 11.18
C VAL A 454 6.63 -5.91 12.12
N TYR A 455 5.43 -5.92 11.55
CA TYR A 455 4.20 -6.23 12.29
C TYR A 455 3.40 -7.36 11.62
N ARG A 456 2.53 -7.95 12.42
CA ARG A 456 1.40 -8.77 11.98
C ARG A 456 0.11 -8.24 12.62
N PHE A 457 -0.84 -7.85 11.80
CA PHE A 457 -2.16 -7.43 12.27
C PHE A 457 -3.06 -8.67 12.43
N ASN A 458 -3.57 -8.88 13.65
CA ASN A 458 -4.33 -10.06 14.04
C ASN A 458 -5.65 -9.70 14.76
N ILE A 459 -6.34 -8.68 14.25
CA ILE A 459 -7.63 -8.23 14.77
C ILE A 459 -8.68 -8.40 13.69
N ARG A 460 -9.66 -9.25 13.92
CA ARG A 460 -10.80 -9.37 13.02
C ARG A 460 -11.79 -8.23 13.31
N PRO A 461 -11.99 -7.28 12.36
CA PRO A 461 -12.90 -6.16 12.56
C PRO A 461 -14.36 -6.62 12.70
N ASN A 462 -15.19 -5.77 13.31
CA ASN A 462 -16.63 -5.99 13.32
C ASN A 462 -17.16 -6.10 11.89
N GLY A 463 -18.09 -7.04 11.70
CA GLY A 463 -18.70 -7.32 10.40
C GLY A 463 -17.93 -8.33 9.53
N GLN A 464 -16.70 -8.65 9.86
CA GLN A 464 -15.95 -9.69 9.14
C GLN A 464 -16.36 -11.09 9.61
N PRO A 465 -16.75 -11.99 8.70
CA PRO A 465 -17.13 -13.34 9.07
C PRO A 465 -15.91 -14.16 9.51
N PRO A 466 -16.06 -15.16 10.41
CA PRO A 466 -14.94 -15.95 10.93
C PRO A 466 -14.12 -16.68 9.85
N GLU A 467 -14.78 -17.14 8.80
CA GLU A 467 -14.15 -17.83 7.65
C GLU A 467 -13.27 -16.91 6.80
N ALA A 468 -13.49 -15.61 6.82
CA ALA A 468 -12.59 -14.63 6.20
C ALA A 468 -11.37 -14.33 7.06
N GLY A 469 -11.46 -14.60 8.38
CA GLY A 469 -10.36 -14.30 9.30
C GLY A 469 -9.99 -12.84 9.35
N VAL A 470 -8.68 -12.59 9.46
CA VAL A 470 -8.07 -11.25 9.40
C VAL A 470 -7.49 -11.06 8.00
N GLY A 471 -8.38 -10.81 7.03
CA GLY A 471 -8.06 -10.73 5.62
C GLY A 471 -7.43 -9.39 5.22
N HIS A 472 -7.26 -9.21 3.92
CA HIS A 472 -6.63 -8.04 3.32
C HIS A 472 -7.37 -6.72 3.60
N PHE A 473 -6.66 -5.60 3.76
CA PHE A 473 -7.17 -4.24 3.96
C PHE A 473 -7.78 -3.97 5.37
N GLN A 474 -7.83 -4.95 6.26
CA GLN A 474 -8.56 -4.80 7.53
C GLN A 474 -7.85 -3.90 8.56
N GLU A 475 -6.56 -3.69 8.45
CA GLU A 475 -5.77 -2.83 9.33
C GLU A 475 -5.97 -1.33 9.07
N VAL A 476 -6.37 -0.93 7.87
CA VAL A 476 -6.40 0.47 7.42
C VAL A 476 -7.23 1.37 8.33
N ALA A 477 -8.43 0.92 8.73
CA ALA A 477 -9.26 1.67 9.68
C ALA A 477 -8.55 1.92 11.03
N PHE A 478 -7.73 0.97 11.48
CA PHE A 478 -6.97 1.06 12.72
C PHE A 478 -5.74 1.97 12.58
N VAL A 479 -5.04 1.91 11.46
CA VAL A 479 -3.89 2.77 11.15
C VAL A 479 -4.31 4.24 11.10
N PHE A 480 -5.35 4.54 10.36
CA PHE A 480 -5.89 5.91 10.25
C PHE A 480 -6.61 6.39 11.52
N HIS A 481 -6.91 5.51 12.46
CA HIS A 481 -7.76 5.82 13.61
C HIS A 481 -9.18 6.26 13.22
N ASN A 482 -9.71 5.68 12.14
CA ASN A 482 -11.05 5.94 11.61
C ASN A 482 -12.12 5.26 12.48
N THR A 483 -12.23 5.66 13.74
CA THR A 483 -13.14 5.01 14.71
C THR A 483 -14.61 5.33 14.45
N ASN A 484 -14.90 6.30 13.58
CA ASN A 484 -16.25 6.59 13.09
C ASN A 484 -16.71 5.55 12.07
N GLY A 485 -15.77 4.86 11.39
CA GLY A 485 -16.06 3.91 10.33
C GLY A 485 -16.45 4.58 9.01
N ASP A 486 -15.96 5.81 8.75
CA ASP A 486 -16.23 6.52 7.50
C ASP A 486 -15.76 5.67 6.32
N GLY A 487 -16.66 5.45 5.35
CA GLY A 487 -16.40 4.59 4.19
C GLY A 487 -16.52 3.08 4.44
N TYR A 488 -16.90 2.66 5.64
CA TYR A 488 -17.09 1.24 5.98
C TYR A 488 -18.56 0.94 6.34
N GLU A 489 -19.05 -0.19 5.85
CA GLU A 489 -20.34 -0.75 6.22
C GLU A 489 -20.21 -2.27 6.42
N PRO A 490 -20.38 -2.78 7.63
CA PRO A 490 -20.58 -2.07 8.89
C PRO A 490 -19.32 -1.42 9.44
N ASN A 491 -19.46 -0.50 10.42
CA ASN A 491 -18.34 0.13 11.11
C ASN A 491 -17.41 -0.92 11.73
N PRO A 492 -16.10 -0.93 11.42
CA PRO A 492 -15.12 -1.88 11.95
C PRO A 492 -14.99 -1.89 13.48
N PHE A 493 -15.30 -0.77 14.13
CA PHE A 493 -15.26 -0.56 15.58
C PHE A 493 -16.63 -0.74 16.24
N GLY A 494 -17.64 -1.20 15.50
CA GLY A 494 -18.95 -1.57 16.01
C GLY A 494 -18.93 -2.91 16.76
N GLY A 495 -20.12 -3.49 16.99
CA GLY A 495 -20.26 -4.80 17.62
C GLY A 495 -20.71 -4.76 19.07
N ASN A 496 -20.51 -5.85 19.80
CA ASN A 496 -21.04 -6.06 21.14
C ASN A 496 -19.93 -6.29 22.19
N GLY A 497 -20.30 -6.22 23.47
CA GLY A 497 -19.40 -6.50 24.58
C GLY A 497 -18.28 -5.45 24.72
N THR A 498 -17.08 -5.90 25.00
CA THR A 498 -15.89 -5.04 25.19
C THR A 498 -15.23 -4.68 23.86
N TYR A 499 -15.54 -5.38 22.77
CA TYR A 499 -14.86 -5.24 21.48
C TYR A 499 -14.77 -3.79 21.00
N PRO A 500 -15.84 -2.96 21.00
CA PRO A 500 -15.73 -1.58 20.52
C PRO A 500 -14.69 -0.73 21.28
N ALA A 501 -14.58 -0.93 22.59
CA ALA A 501 -13.61 -0.21 23.42
C ALA A 501 -12.19 -0.70 23.19
N ASP A 502 -12.02 -2.03 23.15
CA ASP A 502 -10.72 -2.68 22.94
C ASP A 502 -10.17 -2.39 21.54
N ALA A 503 -11.03 -2.42 20.50
CA ALA A 503 -10.66 -2.09 19.13
C ALA A 503 -10.22 -0.64 18.98
N LYS A 504 -10.93 0.32 19.59
CA LYS A 504 -10.54 1.75 19.58
C LYS A 504 -9.24 1.98 20.34
N ALA A 505 -9.03 1.30 21.46
CA ALA A 505 -7.78 1.37 22.22
C ALA A 505 -6.60 0.84 21.39
N MET A 506 -6.79 -0.29 20.68
CA MET A 506 -5.75 -0.85 19.83
C MET A 506 -5.51 0.00 18.59
N SER A 507 -6.55 0.57 17.98
CA SER A 507 -6.41 1.54 16.90
C SER A 507 -5.57 2.75 17.33
N LYS A 508 -5.79 3.26 18.55
CA LYS A 508 -4.95 4.33 19.11
C LYS A 508 -3.48 3.89 19.23
N THR A 509 -3.22 2.67 19.70
CA THR A 509 -1.86 2.11 19.80
C THR A 509 -1.18 2.01 18.43
N ILE A 510 -1.88 1.47 17.42
CA ILE A 510 -1.38 1.32 16.06
C ILE A 510 -1.10 2.69 15.43
N SER A 511 -2.09 3.57 15.42
CA SER A 511 -1.95 4.93 14.89
C SER A 511 -0.80 5.70 15.57
N THR A 512 -0.63 5.56 16.90
CA THR A 512 0.49 6.16 17.63
C THR A 512 1.84 5.65 17.13
N ALA A 513 1.96 4.34 16.87
CA ALA A 513 3.20 3.76 16.35
C ALA A 513 3.55 4.29 14.94
N TRP A 514 2.56 4.44 14.06
CA TRP A 514 2.74 5.06 12.73
C TRP A 514 3.16 6.52 12.85
N ILE A 515 2.48 7.30 13.69
CA ILE A 515 2.82 8.72 13.95
C ILE A 515 4.24 8.84 14.51
N ASN A 516 4.63 7.98 15.45
CA ASN A 516 6.00 7.93 15.96
C ASN A 516 7.02 7.67 14.84
N PHE A 517 6.76 6.66 14.00
CA PHE A 517 7.66 6.35 12.88
C PHE A 517 7.74 7.52 11.88
N ILE A 518 6.65 8.18 11.57
CA ILE A 518 6.63 9.38 10.70
C ILE A 518 7.48 10.51 11.29
N ASN A 519 7.40 10.73 12.63
CA ASN A 519 8.15 11.76 13.32
C ASN A 519 9.63 11.39 13.50
N ASP A 520 9.91 10.18 13.98
CA ASP A 520 11.20 9.81 14.56
C ASP A 520 11.91 8.67 13.83
N LEU A 521 11.26 8.04 12.84
CA LEU A 521 11.70 6.80 12.16
C LEU A 521 11.86 5.60 13.13
N ASP A 522 11.19 5.68 14.28
CA ASP A 522 11.10 4.64 15.32
C ASP A 522 9.63 4.53 15.81
N PRO A 523 8.94 3.40 15.67
CA PRO A 523 7.55 3.27 16.09
C PRO A 523 7.36 3.32 17.61
N ASN A 524 8.42 3.14 18.39
CA ASN A 524 8.38 3.20 19.84
C ASN A 524 8.16 4.63 20.37
N GLY A 525 8.76 5.64 19.73
CA GLY A 525 8.69 7.01 20.18
C GLY A 525 9.11 7.21 21.65
N ASP A 526 8.63 8.27 22.26
CA ASP A 526 8.90 8.58 23.67
C ASP A 526 8.14 7.70 24.66
N SER A 527 7.02 7.10 24.23
CA SER A 527 6.21 6.16 25.05
C SER A 527 6.91 4.83 25.31
N GLY A 528 7.87 4.47 24.45
CA GLY A 528 8.69 3.30 24.65
C GLY A 528 7.89 2.00 24.88
N PRO A 529 8.30 1.16 25.85
CA PRO A 529 7.66 -0.13 26.13
C PRO A 529 6.19 -0.06 26.56
N GLU A 530 5.73 1.06 27.11
CA GLU A 530 4.34 1.20 27.58
C GLU A 530 3.34 1.04 26.44
N LEU A 531 3.70 1.49 25.22
CA LEU A 531 2.85 1.38 24.05
C LEU A 531 2.58 -0.08 23.62
N PHE A 532 3.51 -1.00 23.95
CA PHE A 532 3.45 -2.40 23.52
C PHE A 532 3.44 -3.37 24.73
N ASN A 533 2.61 -3.11 25.72
CA ASN A 533 2.44 -3.97 26.91
C ASN A 533 3.75 -4.28 27.64
N GLY A 534 4.59 -3.29 27.82
CA GLY A 534 5.89 -3.46 28.49
C GLY A 534 7.02 -3.96 27.60
N ASN A 535 6.77 -4.19 26.32
CA ASN A 535 7.77 -4.58 25.34
C ASN A 535 8.21 -3.37 24.49
N LYS A 536 9.44 -3.41 24.00
CA LYS A 536 9.89 -2.51 22.93
C LYS A 536 9.67 -3.21 21.58
N TRP A 537 9.12 -2.49 20.58
CA TRP A 537 9.09 -2.99 19.21
C TRP A 537 10.53 -3.14 18.69
N PRO A 538 11.03 -4.37 18.47
CA PRO A 538 12.41 -4.55 18.08
C PRO A 538 12.63 -4.17 16.61
N THR A 539 13.83 -3.71 16.29
CA THR A 539 14.32 -3.74 14.91
C THR A 539 14.45 -5.19 14.44
N TYR A 540 14.19 -5.41 13.15
CA TYR A 540 14.33 -6.74 12.56
C TYR A 540 15.81 -7.10 12.41
N GLU A 541 16.29 -8.00 13.22
CA GLU A 541 17.70 -8.42 13.28
C GLU A 541 17.85 -9.91 13.06
N LEU A 542 18.96 -10.30 12.41
CA LEU A 542 19.30 -11.70 12.16
C LEU A 542 20.34 -12.28 13.13
N SER A 543 20.73 -11.51 14.16
CA SER A 543 21.71 -11.92 15.17
C SER A 543 21.26 -13.11 16.03
N GLY A 544 19.95 -13.32 16.15
CA GLY A 544 19.36 -14.40 16.95
C GLY A 544 18.85 -15.61 16.13
N GLY A 545 19.06 -15.64 14.81
CA GLY A 545 18.56 -16.72 13.95
C GLY A 545 18.28 -16.25 12.52
N PRO A 546 17.74 -17.13 11.67
CA PRO A 546 17.49 -16.81 10.26
C PRO A 546 16.33 -15.83 10.04
N ASN A 547 15.52 -15.58 11.07
CA ASN A 547 14.37 -14.68 11.03
C ASN A 547 14.42 -13.71 12.22
N GLY A 548 14.02 -12.46 11.98
CA GLY A 548 13.94 -11.45 13.01
C GLY A 548 12.65 -11.54 13.83
N LYS A 549 12.41 -10.52 14.65
CA LYS A 549 11.23 -10.43 15.52
C LYS A 549 10.39 -9.22 15.14
N GLY A 550 9.08 -9.32 15.40
CA GLY A 550 8.13 -8.25 15.19
C GLY A 550 7.03 -8.20 16.23
N VAL A 551 6.17 -7.21 16.10
CA VAL A 551 4.99 -7.01 16.94
C VAL A 551 3.78 -7.66 16.28
N VAL A 552 2.97 -8.36 17.09
CA VAL A 552 1.62 -8.79 16.73
C VAL A 552 0.62 -7.91 17.44
N PHE A 553 -0.30 -7.34 16.67
CA PHE A 553 -1.44 -6.58 17.19
C PHE A 553 -2.65 -7.49 17.34
N ASN A 554 -3.06 -7.76 18.57
CA ASN A 554 -4.29 -8.50 18.89
C ASN A 554 -5.28 -7.58 19.61
N ILE A 555 -6.55 -7.97 19.61
CA ILE A 555 -7.60 -7.19 20.27
C ILE A 555 -7.32 -6.97 21.77
N ASN A 556 -6.68 -7.93 22.43
CA ASN A 556 -6.39 -7.90 23.86
C ASN A 556 -4.97 -7.37 24.19
N GLY A 557 -4.25 -6.81 23.24
CA GLY A 557 -2.91 -6.26 23.42
C GLY A 557 -1.90 -6.75 22.39
N THR A 558 -0.64 -6.39 22.60
CA THR A 558 0.46 -6.73 21.70
C THR A 558 1.39 -7.76 22.30
N HIS A 559 2.08 -8.53 21.46
CA HIS A 559 3.22 -9.35 21.87
C HIS A 559 4.31 -9.35 20.79
N ILE A 560 5.50 -9.84 21.18
CA ILE A 560 6.61 -10.01 20.24
C ILE A 560 6.64 -11.47 19.78
N GLU A 561 6.74 -11.68 18.47
CA GLU A 561 6.93 -13.02 17.90
C GLU A 561 8.19 -13.08 17.01
N VAL A 562 8.69 -14.28 16.76
CA VAL A 562 9.68 -14.53 15.70
C VAL A 562 8.92 -14.65 14.38
N ASP A 563 9.44 -14.01 13.33
CA ASP A 563 8.82 -14.03 11.99
C ASP A 563 9.20 -15.34 11.24
N ASP A 564 8.80 -16.49 11.78
CA ASP A 564 9.19 -17.81 11.25
C ASP A 564 8.03 -18.75 10.87
N TRP A 565 6.78 -18.30 11.05
CA TRP A 565 5.62 -19.09 10.66
C TRP A 565 5.61 -19.39 9.16
N ARG A 566 5.33 -20.64 8.80
CA ARG A 566 5.41 -21.19 7.43
C ARG A 566 6.73 -20.88 6.70
N ALA A 567 7.85 -20.78 7.47
CA ALA A 567 9.15 -20.37 6.95
C ALA A 567 9.62 -21.21 5.76
N GLY A 568 9.46 -22.53 5.79
CA GLY A 568 9.92 -23.43 4.72
C GLY A 568 9.25 -23.14 3.37
N GLY A 569 7.95 -22.82 3.37
CA GLY A 569 7.22 -22.44 2.15
C GLY A 569 7.68 -21.10 1.60
N MET A 570 7.78 -20.08 2.47
CA MET A 570 8.21 -18.75 2.07
C MET A 570 9.68 -18.69 1.64
N GLU A 571 10.55 -19.50 2.23
CA GLU A 571 11.96 -19.63 1.82
C GLU A 571 12.05 -20.23 0.42
N TRP A 572 11.30 -21.30 0.15
CA TRP A 572 11.21 -21.87 -1.19
C TRP A 572 10.73 -20.83 -2.21
N MET A 573 9.67 -20.05 -1.88
CA MET A 573 9.19 -18.96 -2.75
C MET A 573 10.29 -17.91 -2.98
N ALA A 574 11.05 -17.55 -1.95
CA ALA A 574 12.14 -16.57 -2.04
C ALA A 574 13.30 -17.07 -2.91
N GLU A 575 13.67 -18.35 -2.79
CA GLU A 575 14.70 -19.00 -3.60
C GLU A 575 14.31 -19.06 -5.08
N HIS A 576 13.03 -19.24 -5.35
CA HIS A 576 12.48 -19.37 -6.70
C HIS A 576 11.91 -18.04 -7.27
N ALA A 577 12.04 -16.94 -6.55
CA ALA A 577 11.45 -15.66 -6.92
C ALA A 577 11.81 -15.22 -8.35
N LEU A 578 13.08 -15.32 -8.73
CA LEU A 578 13.55 -14.94 -10.06
C LEU A 578 13.23 -16.01 -11.12
N THR A 579 13.47 -17.28 -10.80
CA THR A 579 13.42 -18.37 -11.79
C THR A 579 12.01 -18.88 -12.07
N VAL A 580 11.12 -18.84 -11.08
CA VAL A 580 9.74 -19.31 -11.17
C VAL A 580 8.76 -18.17 -11.32
N PHE A 581 8.89 -17.15 -10.50
CA PHE A 581 7.93 -16.04 -10.44
C PHE A 581 8.34 -14.84 -11.29
N GLY A 582 9.61 -14.72 -11.66
CA GLY A 582 10.12 -13.67 -12.56
C GLY A 582 10.13 -12.27 -11.93
N ASN A 583 10.45 -12.19 -10.65
CA ASN A 583 10.48 -10.90 -9.94
C ASN A 583 11.76 -10.66 -9.11
#